data_e5873da4026fd00f78d865a8d38d6d4d
#
_entry.id   e5873da4026fd00f78d865a8d38d6d4d
#
_cell.length_a   1.000
_cell.length_b   1.000
_cell.length_c   1.000
_cell.angle_alpha   90.00
_cell.angle_beta   90.00
_cell.angle_gamma   90.00
#
_symmetry.space_group_name_H-M   'P 1'
#
loop_
_entity.id
_entity.type
_entity.pdbx_description
1 polymer ?
#
loop_
_entity_poly.entity_id
_entity_poly.type
_entity_poly.pdbx_seq_one_letter_code
_entity_poly.pdbx_strand_id
1 'polypeptide(L)'
;FNPDGRQGVYSGYQGWKDRAGRFRSLGDGQVDFSGIFSKLTQYGYDRWAVLEWECCIKSPQQGAAEGAPFIESHLIEVTEKAFDDFAGGGTDQATVRRMLGL
;
A
#
# COMPACT_ATOMS: atom_id res chain seq x y z
N PHE A 1 -3.73 7.02 10.36
CA PHE A 1 -2.96 6.91 11.57
C PHE A 1 -2.28 8.25 11.88
N ASN A 2 -2.43 8.74 13.10
CA ASN A 2 -1.79 9.97 13.56
C ASN A 2 -0.74 9.60 14.62
N PRO A 3 0.56 9.90 14.41
CA PRO A 3 1.62 9.52 15.33
C PRO A 3 1.60 10.32 16.65
N ASP A 4 0.88 11.42 16.70
CA ASP A 4 0.84 12.31 17.87
C ASP A 4 -0.08 11.75 18.94
N GLY A 5 0.35 10.74 19.63
CA GLY A 5 -0.40 10.24 20.74
C GLY A 5 -0.24 8.75 21.02
N ARG A 6 -0.72 8.33 22.14
CA ARG A 6 -0.71 6.93 22.55
C ARG A 6 -1.71 6.14 21.75
N GLN A 7 -1.26 5.07 21.11
CA GLN A 7 -2.03 4.30 20.17
C GLN A 7 -1.88 2.80 20.44
N GLY A 8 -2.90 2.05 20.00
CA GLY A 8 -2.92 0.61 20.12
C GLY A 8 -3.48 0.08 21.43
N VAL A 9 -3.54 -1.23 21.52
CA VAL A 9 -4.16 -1.96 22.63
C VAL A 9 -3.49 -1.66 23.97
N TYR A 10 -2.22 -1.37 23.97
CA TYR A 10 -1.42 -1.13 25.17
C TYR A 10 -1.38 0.33 25.63
N SER A 11 -2.05 1.22 24.92
CA SER A 11 -2.02 2.66 25.23
C SER A 11 -2.99 3.10 26.34
N GLY A 12 -3.71 2.15 26.94
CA GLY A 12 -4.74 2.39 27.95
C GLY A 12 -6.10 2.72 27.34
N TYR A 13 -7.12 2.73 28.21
CA TYR A 13 -8.49 3.07 27.82
C TYR A 13 -8.56 4.52 27.35
N GLN A 14 -9.12 4.71 26.16
CA GLN A 14 -9.40 6.02 25.61
C GLN A 14 -10.81 6.07 25.05
N GLY A 15 -11.49 7.19 25.29
CA GLY A 15 -12.78 7.46 24.69
C GLY A 15 -12.69 7.54 23.15
N TRP A 16 -13.78 7.26 22.47
CA TRP A 16 -13.85 7.35 21.00
C TRP A 16 -13.45 8.71 20.44
N LYS A 17 -13.75 9.80 21.17
CA LYS A 17 -13.35 11.17 20.79
C LYS A 17 -11.84 11.32 20.68
N ASP A 18 -11.11 10.70 21.60
CA ASP A 18 -9.65 10.76 21.61
C ASP A 18 -9.03 9.86 20.56
N ARG A 19 -9.72 8.78 20.19
CA ARG A 19 -9.33 7.86 19.12
C ARG A 19 -9.59 8.44 17.73
N ALA A 20 -10.65 9.21 17.56
CA ALA A 20 -11.05 9.78 16.27
C ALA A 20 -9.92 10.59 15.59
N GLY A 21 -9.06 11.23 16.39
CA GLY A 21 -7.89 11.94 15.90
C GLY A 21 -6.72 11.06 15.45
N ARG A 22 -6.73 9.78 15.76
CA ARG A 22 -5.60 8.85 15.55
C ARG A 22 -5.76 7.96 14.33
N PHE A 23 -6.93 7.36 14.18
CA PHE A 23 -7.24 6.51 13.04
C PHE A 23 -7.83 7.35 11.92
N ARG A 24 -7.33 7.14 10.73
CA ARG A 24 -7.78 7.81 9.51
C ARG A 24 -8.27 6.78 8.52
N SER A 25 -9.14 7.22 7.62
CA SER A 25 -9.47 6.45 6.43
C SER A 25 -8.19 6.05 5.69
N LEU A 26 -8.23 4.93 5.00
CA LEU A 26 -7.09 4.42 4.26
C LEU A 26 -6.58 5.48 3.25
N GLY A 27 -5.33 5.86 3.36
CA GLY A 27 -4.72 6.89 2.54
C GLY A 27 -4.73 8.32 3.13
N ASP A 28 -5.58 8.60 4.11
CA ASP A 28 -5.67 9.94 4.73
C ASP A 28 -4.64 10.18 5.85
N GLY A 29 -3.84 9.16 6.18
CA GLY A 29 -2.84 9.23 7.24
C GLY A 29 -1.41 9.33 6.70
N GLN A 30 -0.46 8.95 7.56
CA GLN A 30 0.98 9.07 7.31
C GLN A 30 1.66 7.71 7.06
N VAL A 31 0.91 6.63 6.97
CA VAL A 31 1.45 5.31 6.66
C VAL A 31 1.87 5.27 5.19
N ASP A 32 3.12 4.88 4.94
CA ASP A 32 3.64 4.70 3.58
C ASP A 32 3.12 3.41 2.95
N PHE A 33 1.91 3.45 2.43
CA PHE A 33 1.31 2.30 1.76
C PHE A 33 2.02 1.93 0.46
N SER A 34 2.58 2.89 -0.25
CA SER A 34 3.36 2.60 -1.47
C SER A 34 4.58 1.73 -1.15
N GLY A 35 5.31 2.05 -0.08
CA GLY A 35 6.41 1.23 0.41
C GLY A 35 5.95 -0.17 0.86
N ILE A 36 4.81 -0.25 1.57
CA ILE A 36 4.23 -1.52 2.01
C ILE A 36 3.86 -2.41 0.81
N PHE A 37 3.10 -1.89 -0.15
CA PHE A 37 2.68 -2.67 -1.33
C PHE A 37 3.87 -3.07 -2.22
N SER A 38 4.89 -2.22 -2.33
CA SER A 38 6.13 -2.56 -3.03
C SER A 38 6.83 -3.75 -2.36
N LYS A 39 6.87 -3.81 -1.04
CA LYS A 39 7.43 -4.95 -0.31
C LYS A 39 6.59 -6.21 -0.45
N LEU A 40 5.27 -6.10 -0.36
CA LEU A 40 4.38 -7.24 -0.58
C LEU A 40 4.59 -7.84 -1.99
N THR A 41 4.71 -6.99 -3.01
CA THR A 41 5.02 -7.44 -4.37
C THR A 41 6.39 -8.10 -4.46
N GLN A 42 7.41 -7.51 -3.84
CA GLN A 42 8.77 -8.06 -3.81
C GLN A 42 8.81 -9.48 -3.21
N TYR A 43 7.98 -9.75 -2.21
CA TYR A 43 7.90 -11.06 -1.55
C TYR A 43 6.84 -11.98 -2.16
N GLY A 44 6.23 -11.62 -3.27
CA GLY A 44 5.25 -12.46 -3.96
C GLY A 44 3.98 -12.70 -3.16
N TYR A 45 3.55 -11.72 -2.36
CA TYR A 45 2.31 -11.84 -1.58
C TYR A 45 1.09 -11.85 -2.50
N ASP A 46 0.33 -12.94 -2.47
CA ASP A 46 -0.83 -13.21 -3.31
C ASP A 46 -2.12 -13.44 -2.52
N ARG A 47 -2.16 -12.99 -1.27
CA ARG A 47 -3.27 -13.22 -0.34
C ARG A 47 -4.18 -12.00 -0.25
N TRP A 48 -5.11 -12.06 0.69
CA TRP A 48 -6.11 -11.03 0.90
C TRP A 48 -5.53 -9.76 1.51
N ALA A 49 -5.95 -8.62 0.98
CA ALA A 49 -5.83 -7.33 1.67
C ALA A 49 -7.14 -7.06 2.40
N VAL A 50 -7.08 -6.96 3.72
CA VAL A 50 -8.25 -6.76 4.58
C VAL A 50 -8.23 -5.33 5.12
N LEU A 51 -9.31 -4.59 4.89
CA LEU A 51 -9.51 -3.27 5.44
C LEU A 51 -10.29 -3.38 6.75
N GLU A 52 -9.66 -3.00 7.86
CA GLU A 52 -10.33 -2.78 9.14
C GLU A 52 -10.69 -1.30 9.30
N TRP A 53 -11.90 -1.03 9.81
CA TRP A 53 -12.41 0.31 9.93
C TRP A 53 -12.49 0.77 11.39
N GLU A 54 -11.72 1.79 11.75
CA GLU A 54 -11.74 2.40 13.07
C GLU A 54 -11.81 3.94 13.02
N CYS A 55 -11.94 4.54 11.86
CA CYS A 55 -12.04 6.00 11.73
C CYS A 55 -13.43 6.49 12.15
N CYS A 56 -13.46 7.47 13.07
CA CYS A 56 -14.72 8.10 13.52
C CYS A 56 -15.03 9.42 12.78
N ILE A 57 -14.18 9.83 11.84
CA ILE A 57 -14.35 11.09 11.09
C ILE A 57 -15.23 10.89 9.87
N LYS A 58 -14.99 9.81 9.15
CA LYS A 58 -15.78 9.40 7.98
C LYS A 58 -16.75 8.28 8.34
N SER A 59 -17.84 8.15 7.61
CA SER A 59 -18.75 7.01 7.78
C SER A 59 -18.09 5.69 7.31
N PRO A 60 -18.50 4.54 7.85
CA PRO A 60 -18.02 3.23 7.38
C PRO A 60 -18.29 3.02 5.88
N GLN A 61 -19.41 3.48 5.38
CA GLN A 61 -19.79 3.38 3.96
C GLN A 61 -18.81 4.18 3.08
N GLN A 62 -18.48 5.39 3.49
CA GLN A 62 -17.49 6.22 2.79
C GLN A 62 -16.12 5.59 2.83
N GLY A 63 -15.69 5.09 4.00
CA GLY A 63 -14.41 4.43 4.14
C GLY A 63 -14.27 3.17 3.28
N ALA A 64 -15.33 2.37 3.18
CA ALA A 64 -15.36 1.21 2.30
C ALA A 64 -15.29 1.60 0.81
N ALA A 65 -16.05 2.63 0.43
CA ALA A 65 -16.08 3.12 -0.96
C ALA A 65 -14.72 3.71 -1.41
N GLU A 66 -13.97 4.32 -0.50
CA GLU A 66 -12.65 4.88 -0.78
C GLU A 66 -11.52 3.84 -0.65
N GLY A 67 -11.67 2.89 0.26
CA GLY A 67 -10.61 1.94 0.62
C GLY A 67 -10.31 0.91 -0.47
N ALA A 68 -11.32 0.36 -1.12
CA ALA A 68 -11.11 -0.61 -2.20
C ALA A 68 -10.37 -0.01 -3.40
N PRO A 69 -10.79 1.15 -3.96
CA PRO A 69 -10.02 1.81 -5.02
C PRO A 69 -8.61 2.22 -4.60
N PHE A 70 -8.42 2.61 -3.33
CA PHE A 70 -7.09 2.92 -2.81
C PHE A 70 -6.17 1.71 -2.87
N ILE A 71 -6.63 0.55 -2.39
CA ILE A 71 -5.87 -0.70 -2.45
C ILE A 71 -5.57 -1.05 -3.91
N GLU A 72 -6.58 -1.04 -4.77
CA GLU A 72 -6.44 -1.36 -6.19
C GLU A 72 -5.39 -0.47 -6.88
N SER A 73 -5.37 0.83 -6.58
CA SER A 73 -4.40 1.77 -7.15
C SER A 73 -2.95 1.55 -6.68
N HIS A 74 -2.75 0.81 -5.59
CA HIS A 74 -1.43 0.50 -5.04
C HIS A 74 -0.95 -0.91 -5.41
N LEU A 75 -1.80 -1.73 -6.03
CA LEU A 75 -1.40 -3.06 -6.52
C LEU A 75 -0.41 -2.91 -7.67
N ILE A 76 0.68 -3.64 -7.58
CA ILE A 76 1.69 -3.72 -8.64
C ILE A 76 1.49 -5.04 -9.38
N GLU A 77 1.02 -4.97 -10.60
CA GLU A 77 0.95 -6.14 -11.48
C GLU A 77 2.34 -6.43 -12.06
N VAL A 78 2.92 -7.54 -11.61
CA VAL A 78 4.13 -8.08 -12.23
C VAL A 78 3.69 -8.91 -13.43
N THR A 79 3.82 -8.38 -14.64
CA THR A 79 3.53 -9.12 -15.84
C THR A 79 4.66 -10.12 -16.12
N GLU A 80 4.35 -11.39 -16.26
CA GLU A 80 5.31 -12.44 -16.68
C GLU A 80 6.05 -12.05 -17.98
N LYS A 81 5.39 -11.30 -18.86
CA LYS A 81 5.96 -10.79 -20.10
C LYS A 81 7.20 -9.91 -19.92
N ALA A 82 7.25 -9.10 -18.89
CA ALA A 82 8.45 -8.27 -18.61
C ALA A 82 9.63 -9.12 -18.15
N PHE A 83 9.37 -10.25 -17.53
CA PHE A 83 10.39 -11.20 -17.10
C PHE A 83 10.88 -12.07 -18.25
N ASP A 84 9.99 -12.48 -19.15
CA ASP A 84 10.34 -13.26 -20.36
C ASP A 84 11.14 -12.42 -21.36
N ASP A 85 10.84 -11.13 -21.51
CA ASP A 85 11.63 -10.22 -22.34
C ASP A 85 13.04 -10.01 -21.79
N PHE A 86 13.22 -10.08 -20.48
CA PHE A 86 14.53 -10.03 -19.84
C PHE A 86 15.24 -11.39 -19.78
N ALA A 87 14.52 -12.48 -19.62
CA ALA A 87 15.08 -13.82 -19.48
C ALA A 87 15.25 -14.58 -20.81
N GLY A 88 14.45 -14.26 -21.82
CA GLY A 88 14.46 -14.92 -23.14
C GLY A 88 15.26 -14.19 -24.22
N GLY A 89 15.59 -12.94 -24.02
CA GLY A 89 16.47 -12.17 -24.89
C GLY A 89 17.89 -12.30 -24.40
N GLY A 90 18.70 -13.10 -25.06
CA GLY A 90 20.14 -12.94 -24.94
C GLY A 90 20.42 -11.44 -25.05
N THR A 91 21.01 -10.89 -24.02
CA THR A 91 21.31 -9.46 -23.91
C THR A 91 22.09 -9.02 -25.14
N ASP A 92 21.37 -8.53 -26.15
CA ASP A 92 21.97 -7.82 -27.25
C ASP A 92 22.67 -6.60 -26.63
N GLN A 93 24.00 -6.64 -26.62
CA GLN A 93 24.82 -5.56 -26.07
C GLN A 93 24.47 -4.19 -26.69
N ALA A 94 23.97 -4.18 -27.93
CA ALA A 94 23.51 -2.98 -28.61
C ALA A 94 22.26 -2.41 -27.96
N THR A 95 21.32 -3.25 -27.51
CA THR A 95 20.11 -2.83 -26.79
C THR A 95 20.46 -2.31 -25.40
N VAL A 96 21.34 -2.99 -24.67
CA VAL A 96 21.81 -2.55 -23.35
C VAL A 96 22.53 -1.21 -23.44
N ARG A 97 23.40 -1.00 -24.43
CA ARG A 97 24.07 0.28 -24.67
C ARG A 97 23.11 1.40 -24.98
N ARG A 98 22.08 1.13 -25.78
CA ARG A 98 21.03 2.11 -26.11
C ARG A 98 20.21 2.50 -24.89
N MET A 99 19.87 1.54 -24.01
CA MET A 99 19.14 1.79 -22.76
C MET A 99 19.97 2.58 -21.75
N LEU A 100 21.28 2.43 -21.78
CA LEU A 100 22.24 3.17 -20.92
C LEU A 100 22.67 4.50 -21.51
N GLY A 101 22.22 4.87 -22.71
CA GLY A 101 22.60 6.13 -23.38
C GLY A 101 24.07 6.13 -23.87
N LEU A 102 24.65 4.97 -24.07
CA LEU A 102 26.04 4.80 -24.51
C LEU A 102 26.16 4.63 -26.03
#